data_17d6cd50c0de32103ca710fb7184a4d6
#
_entry.id   17d6cd50c0de32103ca710fb7184a4d6
#
_cell.length_a   1.000
_cell.length_b   1.000
_cell.length_c   1.000
_cell.angle_alpha   90.00
_cell.angle_beta   90.00
_cell.angle_gamma   90.00
#
_symmetry.space_group_name_H-M   'P 1'
#
loop_
_entity.id
_entity.type
_entity.pdbx_description
1 polymer ?
#
loop_
_entity_poly.entity_id
_entity_poly.type
_entity_poly.pdbx_seq_one_letter_code
_entity_poly.pdbx_strand_id
1 'polypeptide(L)'
;MEHISGYDVGALMYCPANSRRAIADALLHERYPKPFSLAFCLEDTVAEEAVGQAEAALFQILRQISSNAEKADFYLPLIFVRVRSPQQLRRLASAYSPFSQILRGFILPKFFVENCEDYIQAIEDIAPAHPGYCYMPVFESPAMIDLNTRYENLARVKERLDTVSEKILNIRVGGNDLSHAFGLRRGVRDTIYDVKPVSNLLIDIVTTFATQYVVSGAVWEYYGGPGWEEGLREEVALDLLNGFIGKTVIHPNQIPVVTDMLKVSARDYED
;
A
#
# COMPACT_ATOMS: atom_id res chain seq x y z
N MET A 1 9.81 8.84 17.19
CA MET A 1 8.82 8.93 16.09
C MET A 1 7.44 8.75 16.70
N GLU A 2 6.48 9.51 16.22
CA GLU A 2 5.08 9.38 16.61
C GLU A 2 4.55 7.99 16.20
N HIS A 3 3.77 7.36 17.08
CA HIS A 3 3.17 6.05 16.79
C HIS A 3 2.15 6.23 15.66
N ILE A 4 2.30 5.48 14.57
CA ILE A 4 1.36 5.44 13.46
C ILE A 4 0.56 4.14 13.51
N SER A 5 -0.72 4.22 13.18
CA SER A 5 -1.62 3.07 13.07
C SER A 5 -1.94 2.74 11.61
N GLY A 6 -2.47 1.55 11.35
CA GLY A 6 -2.91 1.16 10.00
C GLY A 6 -4.02 2.07 9.44
N TYR A 7 -4.78 2.73 10.30
CA TYR A 7 -5.84 3.68 9.93
C TYR A 7 -5.29 5.00 9.36
N ASP A 8 -4.06 5.40 9.77
CA ASP A 8 -3.43 6.64 9.32
C ASP A 8 -2.95 6.58 7.86
N VAL A 9 -2.89 5.39 7.28
CA VAL A 9 -2.47 5.21 5.88
C VAL A 9 -3.45 5.86 4.88
N GLY A 10 -4.75 5.72 5.10
CA GLY A 10 -5.81 6.38 4.33
C GLY A 10 -5.71 6.15 2.82
N ALA A 11 -5.67 7.24 2.05
CA ALA A 11 -5.41 7.23 0.61
C ALA A 11 -3.90 7.09 0.36
N LEU A 12 -3.43 5.91 -0.06
CA LEU A 12 -2.02 5.65 -0.37
C LEU A 12 -1.76 5.87 -1.86
N MET A 13 -1.11 6.98 -2.20
CA MET A 13 -0.79 7.33 -3.58
C MET A 13 0.48 6.62 -4.05
N TYR A 14 0.37 5.81 -5.10
CA TYR A 14 1.52 5.19 -5.75
C TYR A 14 2.15 6.14 -6.77
N CYS A 15 3.47 6.25 -6.71
CA CYS A 15 4.30 7.03 -7.61
C CYS A 15 5.47 6.17 -8.11
N PRO A 16 5.68 6.04 -9.43
CA PRO A 16 6.86 5.37 -9.94
C PRO A 16 8.15 6.03 -9.45
N ALA A 17 9.09 5.23 -8.92
CA ALA A 17 10.31 5.75 -8.29
C ALA A 17 11.24 6.50 -9.26
N ASN A 18 11.14 6.21 -10.57
CA ASN A 18 11.96 6.84 -11.62
C ASN A 18 11.31 8.07 -12.27
N SER A 19 10.06 8.40 -11.93
CA SER A 19 9.28 9.28 -12.81
C SER A 19 9.32 10.76 -12.48
N ARG A 20 9.71 11.21 -11.27
CA ARG A 20 9.61 12.65 -11.00
C ARG A 20 10.53 13.17 -9.87
N ARG A 21 11.62 13.80 -10.24
CA ARG A 21 12.31 14.75 -9.35
C ARG A 21 11.38 15.86 -8.85
N ALA A 22 10.32 16.17 -9.59
CA ALA A 22 9.33 17.21 -9.28
C ALA A 22 8.44 16.87 -8.06
N ILE A 23 8.40 15.62 -7.57
CA ILE A 23 7.52 15.26 -6.43
C ILE A 23 7.96 15.93 -5.12
N ALA A 24 9.26 16.05 -4.88
CA ALA A 24 9.78 16.74 -3.70
C ALA A 24 9.41 18.24 -3.69
N ASP A 25 9.44 18.89 -4.87
CA ASP A 25 8.99 20.26 -5.04
C ASP A 25 7.46 20.38 -4.91
N ALA A 26 6.71 19.41 -5.44
CA ALA A 26 5.27 19.40 -5.31
C ALA A 26 4.79 19.22 -3.86
N LEU A 27 5.51 18.42 -3.05
CA LEU A 27 5.24 18.29 -1.62
C LEU A 27 5.55 19.60 -0.87
N LEU A 28 6.71 20.20 -1.10
CA LEU A 28 7.12 21.45 -0.49
C LEU A 28 6.12 22.59 -0.73
N HIS A 29 5.51 22.64 -1.93
CA HIS A 29 4.52 23.66 -2.29
C HIS A 29 3.07 23.20 -2.11
N GLU A 30 2.85 22.09 -1.40
CA GLU A 30 1.52 21.53 -1.10
C GLU A 30 0.60 21.39 -2.33
N ARG A 31 1.13 20.95 -3.47
CA ARG A 31 0.38 20.84 -4.74
C ARG A 31 -0.55 19.63 -4.80
N TYR A 32 -0.51 18.76 -3.81
CA TYR A 32 -1.39 17.59 -3.71
C TYR A 32 -2.52 17.86 -2.72
N PRO A 33 -3.75 17.33 -3.00
CA PRO A 33 -4.79 17.27 -1.98
C PRO A 33 -4.31 16.49 -0.76
N LYS A 34 -4.74 16.88 0.44
CA LYS A 34 -4.34 16.28 1.72
C LYS A 34 -5.55 16.00 2.61
N PRO A 35 -5.48 15.01 3.54
CA PRO A 35 -4.32 14.16 3.82
C PRO A 35 -4.17 12.98 2.83
N PHE A 36 -2.96 12.45 2.70
CA PHE A 36 -2.66 11.22 1.95
C PHE A 36 -1.34 10.60 2.42
N SER A 37 -1.11 9.34 2.06
CA SER A 37 0.20 8.68 2.18
C SER A 37 0.82 8.48 0.80
N LEU A 38 2.14 8.34 0.73
CA LEU A 38 2.90 8.25 -0.51
C LEU A 38 3.72 6.96 -0.57
N ALA A 39 3.59 6.21 -1.65
CA ALA A 39 4.39 5.02 -1.93
C ALA A 39 5.22 5.21 -3.20
N PHE A 40 6.54 5.18 -3.08
CA PHE A 40 7.43 5.08 -4.24
C PHE A 40 7.53 3.63 -4.68
N CYS A 41 7.13 3.35 -5.93
CA CYS A 41 7.10 2.00 -6.48
C CYS A 41 8.39 1.71 -7.26
N LEU A 42 9.10 0.65 -6.87
CA LEU A 42 10.27 0.08 -7.57
C LEU A 42 9.91 -1.23 -8.29
N GLU A 43 8.65 -1.64 -8.26
CA GLU A 43 8.18 -2.94 -8.76
C GLU A 43 7.46 -2.79 -10.12
N ASP A 44 6.17 -3.01 -10.26
CA ASP A 44 5.44 -3.10 -11.54
C ASP A 44 5.60 -1.88 -12.47
N THR A 45 5.91 -0.70 -11.92
CA THR A 45 6.06 0.54 -12.70
C THR A 45 7.48 0.79 -13.20
N VAL A 46 8.43 -0.10 -12.89
CA VAL A 46 9.84 0.04 -13.23
C VAL A 46 10.32 -1.23 -13.94
N ALA A 47 10.79 -1.09 -15.17
CA ALA A 47 11.38 -2.22 -15.91
C ALA A 47 12.65 -2.75 -15.21
N GLU A 48 12.93 -4.05 -15.34
CA GLU A 48 14.03 -4.73 -14.63
C GLU A 48 15.39 -4.04 -14.84
N GLU A 49 15.69 -3.68 -16.08
CA GLU A 49 16.93 -2.99 -16.45
C GLU A 49 17.05 -1.57 -15.91
N ALA A 50 15.94 -0.96 -15.52
CA ALA A 50 15.88 0.41 -14.98
C ALA A 50 15.91 0.47 -13.44
N VAL A 51 15.88 -0.66 -12.74
CA VAL A 51 15.77 -0.72 -11.27
C VAL A 51 16.89 0.05 -10.58
N GLY A 52 18.14 -0.17 -10.98
CA GLY A 52 19.29 0.53 -10.37
C GLY A 52 19.22 2.06 -10.55
N GLN A 53 18.75 2.52 -11.71
CA GLN A 53 18.56 3.95 -11.95
C GLN A 53 17.39 4.51 -11.13
N ALA A 54 16.30 3.75 -10.98
CA ALA A 54 15.16 4.14 -10.17
C ALA A 54 15.51 4.24 -8.70
N GLU A 55 16.31 3.32 -8.15
CA GLU A 55 16.80 3.37 -6.78
C GLU A 55 17.69 4.60 -6.53
N ALA A 56 18.61 4.90 -7.47
CA ALA A 56 19.45 6.08 -7.38
C ALA A 56 18.62 7.37 -7.47
N ALA A 57 17.62 7.42 -8.34
CA ALA A 57 16.70 8.55 -8.45
C ALA A 57 15.88 8.73 -7.17
N LEU A 58 15.35 7.64 -6.60
CA LEU A 58 14.61 7.65 -5.35
C LEU A 58 15.47 8.15 -4.18
N PHE A 59 16.73 7.72 -4.09
CA PHE A 59 17.66 8.23 -3.09
C PHE A 59 17.77 9.77 -3.14
N GLN A 60 17.88 10.35 -4.34
CA GLN A 60 17.95 11.79 -4.50
C GLN A 60 16.64 12.50 -4.15
N ILE A 61 15.50 11.87 -4.46
CA ILE A 61 14.16 12.39 -4.10
C ILE A 61 14.01 12.41 -2.57
N LEU A 62 14.31 11.31 -1.89
CA LEU A 62 14.24 11.23 -0.43
C LEU A 62 15.19 12.24 0.24
N ARG A 63 16.42 12.40 -0.29
CA ARG A 63 17.37 13.40 0.18
C ARG A 63 16.80 14.82 0.05
N GLN A 64 16.14 15.15 -1.06
CA GLN A 64 15.53 16.46 -1.27
C GLN A 64 14.36 16.69 -0.32
N ILE A 65 13.46 15.69 -0.14
CA ILE A 65 12.34 15.77 0.79
C ILE A 65 12.85 15.98 2.22
N SER A 66 13.83 15.20 2.65
CA SER A 66 14.44 15.32 3.99
C SER A 66 15.03 16.72 4.20
N SER A 67 15.80 17.22 3.23
CA SER A 67 16.36 18.57 3.31
C SER A 67 15.30 19.68 3.31
N ASN A 68 14.18 19.48 2.62
CA ASN A 68 13.06 20.43 2.62
C ASN A 68 12.37 20.42 4.00
N ALA A 69 12.14 19.24 4.58
CA ALA A 69 11.48 19.08 5.88
C ALA A 69 12.28 19.71 7.04
N GLU A 70 13.60 19.81 6.90
CA GLU A 70 14.46 20.52 7.88
C GLU A 70 14.35 22.06 7.80
N LYS A 71 13.91 22.60 6.65
CA LYS A 71 13.96 24.04 6.35
C LYS A 71 12.62 24.73 6.34
N ALA A 72 11.55 23.99 6.11
CA ALA A 72 10.22 24.54 5.93
C ALA A 72 9.17 23.63 6.59
N ASP A 73 8.11 24.26 7.11
CA ASP A 73 6.93 23.54 7.57
C ASP A 73 5.96 23.36 6.39
N PHE A 74 5.65 22.11 6.06
CA PHE A 74 4.68 21.72 5.04
C PHE A 74 4.11 20.34 5.38
N TYR A 75 2.99 20.00 4.77
CA TYR A 75 2.40 18.67 4.95
C TYR A 75 3.32 17.58 4.41
N LEU A 76 3.90 16.78 5.28
CA LEU A 76 4.70 15.62 4.96
C LEU A 76 3.83 14.36 5.07
N PRO A 77 3.51 13.67 3.94
CA PRO A 77 2.76 12.42 3.99
C PRO A 77 3.56 11.30 4.67
N LEU A 78 2.90 10.23 5.10
CA LEU A 78 3.58 8.98 5.44
C LEU A 78 4.21 8.42 4.16
N ILE A 79 5.54 8.27 4.14
CA ILE A 79 6.29 7.84 2.95
C ILE A 79 6.71 6.38 3.10
N PHE A 80 6.44 5.59 2.06
CA PHE A 80 6.78 4.18 1.94
C PHE A 80 7.50 3.88 0.63
N VAL A 81 8.20 2.74 0.56
CA VAL A 81 8.82 2.23 -0.66
C VAL A 81 8.30 0.83 -0.94
N ARG A 82 7.68 0.62 -2.13
CA ARG A 82 7.33 -0.72 -2.61
C ARG A 82 8.55 -1.33 -3.25
N VAL A 83 9.06 -2.37 -2.63
CA VAL A 83 10.22 -3.15 -3.09
C VAL A 83 9.81 -4.23 -4.10
N ARG A 84 10.77 -4.96 -4.67
CA ARG A 84 10.54 -6.09 -5.59
C ARG A 84 10.76 -7.45 -4.93
N SER A 85 11.61 -7.50 -3.90
CA SER A 85 12.03 -8.76 -3.29
C SER A 85 12.55 -8.57 -1.86
N PRO A 86 12.63 -9.67 -1.07
CA PRO A 86 13.25 -9.63 0.25
C PRO A 86 14.71 -9.15 0.23
N GLN A 87 15.47 -9.50 -0.82
CA GLN A 87 16.86 -9.08 -0.98
C GLN A 87 16.97 -7.57 -1.21
N GLN A 88 16.09 -7.00 -2.06
CA GLN A 88 16.03 -5.56 -2.24
C GLN A 88 15.60 -4.86 -0.95
N LEU A 89 14.65 -5.42 -0.20
CA LEU A 89 14.21 -4.90 1.09
C LEU A 89 15.40 -4.73 2.06
N ARG A 90 16.20 -5.79 2.29
CA ARG A 90 17.38 -5.74 3.18
C ARG A 90 18.35 -4.66 2.75
N ARG A 91 18.66 -4.59 1.47
CA ARG A 91 19.62 -3.63 0.91
C ARG A 91 19.10 -2.18 1.04
N LEU A 92 17.85 -1.93 0.70
CA LEU A 92 17.29 -0.57 0.74
C LEU A 92 16.99 -0.09 2.16
N ALA A 93 16.61 -0.96 3.08
CA ALA A 93 16.46 -0.60 4.49
C ALA A 93 17.76 0.00 5.07
N SER A 94 18.91 -0.59 4.73
CA SER A 94 20.22 -0.05 5.11
C SER A 94 20.58 1.21 4.31
N ALA A 95 20.44 1.19 2.99
CA ALA A 95 20.82 2.31 2.12
C ALA A 95 20.00 3.58 2.37
N TYR A 96 18.73 3.45 2.75
CA TYR A 96 17.81 4.57 3.01
C TYR A 96 17.73 4.94 4.50
N SER A 97 18.54 4.33 5.37
CA SER A 97 18.61 4.65 6.79
C SER A 97 18.83 6.15 7.12
N PRO A 98 19.55 6.95 6.29
CA PRO A 98 19.66 8.39 6.52
C PRO A 98 18.33 9.13 6.45
N PHE A 99 17.32 8.51 5.85
CA PHE A 99 15.96 9.09 5.68
C PHE A 99 14.93 8.54 6.65
N SER A 100 15.34 7.83 7.70
CA SER A 100 14.44 7.20 8.70
C SER A 100 13.49 8.19 9.40
N GLN A 101 13.80 9.48 9.37
CA GLN A 101 12.91 10.52 9.90
C GLN A 101 11.65 10.75 9.03
N ILE A 102 11.76 10.51 7.71
CA ILE A 102 10.68 10.72 6.74
C ILE A 102 10.17 9.41 6.14
N LEU A 103 11.01 8.37 6.00
CA LEU A 103 10.64 7.06 5.48
C LEU A 103 10.06 6.20 6.60
N ARG A 104 8.80 5.82 6.49
CA ARG A 104 8.08 5.04 7.52
C ARG A 104 8.25 3.53 7.36
N GLY A 105 8.53 3.06 6.15
CA GLY A 105 8.70 1.62 5.93
C GLY A 105 8.53 1.18 4.48
N PHE A 106 8.14 -0.09 4.32
CA PHE A 106 8.17 -0.75 3.02
C PHE A 106 6.87 -1.50 2.71
N ILE A 107 6.54 -1.57 1.42
CA ILE A 107 5.43 -2.35 0.89
C ILE A 107 6.02 -3.59 0.23
N LEU A 108 5.48 -4.76 0.60
CA LEU A 108 5.98 -6.09 0.22
C LEU A 108 5.05 -6.69 -0.85
N PRO A 109 5.39 -6.60 -2.15
CA PRO A 109 4.53 -7.08 -3.22
C PRO A 109 4.44 -8.60 -3.23
N LYS A 110 3.33 -9.11 -3.76
CA LYS A 110 3.09 -10.53 -4.04
C LYS A 110 3.39 -11.43 -2.83
N PHE A 111 3.15 -10.87 -1.63
CA PHE A 111 3.41 -11.55 -0.37
C PHE A 111 2.41 -12.70 -0.19
N PHE A 112 2.91 -13.92 -0.21
CA PHE A 112 2.12 -15.12 0.05
C PHE A 112 3.05 -16.31 0.38
N VAL A 113 2.52 -17.55 0.37
CA VAL A 113 3.26 -18.76 0.79
C VAL A 113 4.59 -18.99 0.08
N GLU A 114 4.75 -18.46 -1.15
CA GLU A 114 5.96 -18.64 -1.96
C GLU A 114 7.16 -17.83 -1.44
N ASN A 115 6.91 -16.73 -0.71
CA ASN A 115 7.96 -15.80 -0.31
C ASN A 115 7.78 -15.19 1.08
N CYS A 116 6.70 -15.54 1.80
CA CYS A 116 6.42 -14.95 3.10
C CYS A 116 7.56 -15.20 4.11
N GLU A 117 8.15 -16.38 4.13
CA GLU A 117 9.28 -16.70 5.00
C GLU A 117 10.48 -15.78 4.77
N ASP A 118 10.85 -15.58 3.50
CA ASP A 118 11.99 -14.72 3.13
C ASP A 118 11.75 -13.26 3.52
N TYR A 119 10.50 -12.76 3.38
CA TYR A 119 10.14 -11.41 3.81
C TYR A 119 10.12 -11.28 5.33
N ILE A 120 9.58 -12.26 6.06
CA ILE A 120 9.56 -12.26 7.53
C ILE A 120 10.98 -12.29 8.06
N GLN A 121 11.84 -13.16 7.54
CA GLN A 121 13.25 -13.18 7.92
C GLN A 121 13.95 -11.84 7.61
N ALA A 122 13.60 -11.18 6.49
CA ALA A 122 14.13 -9.85 6.19
C ALA A 122 13.67 -8.80 7.21
N ILE A 123 12.41 -8.85 7.65
CA ILE A 123 11.90 -7.96 8.69
C ILE A 123 12.65 -8.17 10.01
N GLU A 124 12.83 -9.42 10.42
CA GLU A 124 13.55 -9.79 11.63
C GLU A 124 15.04 -9.32 11.59
N ASP A 125 15.70 -9.47 10.43
CA ASP A 125 17.09 -9.03 10.23
C ASP A 125 17.22 -7.49 10.31
N ILE A 126 16.21 -6.75 9.85
CA ILE A 126 16.21 -5.29 9.79
C ILE A 126 15.81 -4.66 11.14
N ALA A 127 14.86 -5.26 11.85
CA ALA A 127 14.25 -4.68 13.05
C ALA A 127 15.22 -4.21 14.13
N PRO A 128 16.34 -4.91 14.44
CA PRO A 128 17.28 -4.45 15.45
C PRO A 128 17.97 -3.12 15.12
N ALA A 129 18.30 -2.90 13.84
CA ALA A 129 18.96 -1.69 13.38
C ALA A 129 17.97 -0.56 13.06
N HIS A 130 16.75 -0.89 12.67
CA HIS A 130 15.72 0.03 12.22
C HIS A 130 14.37 -0.26 12.87
N PRO A 131 14.23 -0.10 14.20
CA PRO A 131 13.03 -0.49 14.93
C PRO A 131 11.79 0.33 14.54
N GLY A 132 11.97 1.49 13.93
CA GLY A 132 10.89 2.39 13.51
C GLY A 132 10.27 2.08 12.14
N TYR A 133 10.82 1.14 11.38
CA TYR A 133 10.21 0.74 10.10
C TYR A 133 9.00 -0.17 10.33
N CYS A 134 7.98 0.05 9.51
CA CYS A 134 6.80 -0.81 9.42
C CYS A 134 6.61 -1.34 7.99
N TYR A 135 5.79 -2.36 7.86
CA TYR A 135 5.66 -3.10 6.61
C TYR A 135 4.19 -3.29 6.22
N MET A 136 3.93 -3.29 4.92
CA MET A 136 2.60 -3.51 4.35
C MET A 136 2.67 -4.63 3.30
N PRO A 137 2.36 -5.90 3.64
CA PRO A 137 2.26 -6.97 2.67
C PRO A 137 1.08 -6.75 1.71
N VAL A 138 1.27 -7.11 0.42
CA VAL A 138 0.23 -7.06 -0.62
C VAL A 138 -0.16 -8.47 -1.00
N PHE A 139 -1.41 -8.84 -0.77
CA PHE A 139 -1.97 -10.13 -1.14
C PHE A 139 -2.51 -10.07 -2.58
N GLU A 140 -1.77 -10.64 -3.49
CA GLU A 140 -2.04 -10.60 -4.93
C GLU A 140 -1.50 -11.83 -5.68
N SER A 141 -1.04 -12.87 -4.93
CA SER A 141 -0.47 -14.09 -5.54
C SER A 141 -1.54 -14.93 -6.25
N PRO A 142 -1.26 -15.45 -7.46
CA PRO A 142 -2.11 -16.41 -8.14
C PRO A 142 -2.34 -17.71 -7.37
N ALA A 143 -1.47 -18.11 -6.44
CA ALA A 143 -1.66 -19.27 -5.58
C ALA A 143 -2.91 -19.18 -4.68
N MET A 144 -3.45 -17.97 -4.48
CA MET A 144 -4.71 -17.76 -3.77
C MET A 144 -5.93 -18.28 -4.54
N ILE A 145 -5.81 -18.55 -5.84
CA ILE A 145 -6.93 -19.01 -6.70
C ILE A 145 -7.29 -20.46 -6.43
N ASP A 146 -6.31 -21.30 -6.07
CA ASP A 146 -6.52 -22.71 -5.84
C ASP A 146 -7.40 -22.95 -4.59
N LEU A 147 -8.63 -23.38 -4.82
CA LEU A 147 -9.62 -23.67 -3.78
C LEU A 147 -9.19 -24.80 -2.84
N ASN A 148 -8.37 -25.76 -3.31
CA ASN A 148 -7.95 -26.90 -2.49
C ASN A 148 -6.96 -26.49 -1.40
N THR A 149 -6.15 -25.46 -1.63
CA THR A 149 -5.08 -25.05 -0.72
C THR A 149 -5.29 -23.66 -0.12
N ARG A 150 -6.24 -22.86 -0.63
CA ARG A 150 -6.44 -21.46 -0.24
C ARG A 150 -6.51 -21.25 1.25
N TYR A 151 -7.41 -21.93 1.93
CA TYR A 151 -7.65 -21.70 3.37
C TYR A 151 -6.45 -22.15 4.22
N GLU A 152 -5.82 -23.24 3.88
CA GLU A 152 -4.59 -23.70 4.54
C GLU A 152 -3.46 -22.68 4.33
N ASN A 153 -3.29 -22.19 3.11
CA ASN A 153 -2.29 -21.18 2.78
C ASN A 153 -2.54 -19.84 3.51
N LEU A 154 -3.79 -19.36 3.56
CA LEU A 154 -4.14 -18.15 4.30
C LEU A 154 -3.86 -18.31 5.81
N ALA A 155 -4.22 -19.45 6.39
CA ALA A 155 -3.95 -19.75 7.80
C ALA A 155 -2.45 -19.78 8.08
N ARG A 156 -1.66 -20.44 7.23
CA ARG A 156 -0.19 -20.51 7.33
C ARG A 156 0.45 -19.13 7.22
N VAL A 157 0.03 -18.33 6.24
CA VAL A 157 0.53 -16.95 6.07
C VAL A 157 0.19 -16.10 7.29
N LYS A 158 -1.02 -16.25 7.84
CA LYS A 158 -1.41 -15.54 9.07
C LYS A 158 -0.53 -15.94 10.25
N GLU A 159 -0.32 -17.21 10.50
CA GLU A 159 0.56 -17.70 11.57
C GLU A 159 1.97 -17.09 11.46
N ARG A 160 2.50 -16.99 10.24
CA ARG A 160 3.82 -16.39 10.02
C ARG A 160 3.82 -14.88 10.20
N LEU A 161 2.81 -14.14 9.72
CA LEU A 161 2.68 -12.70 9.95
C LEU A 161 2.53 -12.37 11.43
N ASP A 162 1.85 -13.20 12.19
CA ASP A 162 1.63 -12.98 13.62
C ASP A 162 2.96 -12.96 14.41
N THR A 163 4.03 -13.60 13.93
CA THR A 163 5.36 -13.53 14.56
C THR A 163 6.03 -12.15 14.51
N VAL A 164 5.62 -11.31 13.57
CA VAL A 164 6.12 -9.95 13.36
C VAL A 164 4.98 -8.91 13.37
N SER A 165 3.85 -9.23 14.00
CA SER A 165 2.61 -8.44 13.95
C SER A 165 2.80 -6.97 14.32
N GLU A 166 3.63 -6.66 15.31
CA GLU A 166 3.96 -5.29 15.73
C GLU A 166 4.67 -4.44 14.65
N LYS A 167 5.21 -5.09 13.61
CA LYS A 167 5.86 -4.45 12.46
C LYS A 167 4.91 -4.32 11.26
N ILE A 168 3.77 -4.97 11.27
CA ILE A 168 2.80 -4.93 10.18
C ILE A 168 1.83 -3.76 10.42
N LEU A 169 1.95 -2.73 9.59
CA LEU A 169 1.11 -1.54 9.69
C LEU A 169 -0.28 -1.77 9.11
N ASN A 170 -0.34 -2.39 7.94
CA ASN A 170 -1.56 -2.54 7.16
C ASN A 170 -1.37 -3.68 6.16
N ILE A 171 -2.41 -4.45 5.87
CA ILE A 171 -2.44 -5.44 4.80
C ILE A 171 -3.09 -4.82 3.58
N ARG A 172 -2.52 -5.02 2.40
CA ARG A 172 -3.05 -4.53 1.13
C ARG A 172 -3.47 -5.67 0.23
N VAL A 173 -4.39 -5.39 -0.71
CA VAL A 173 -4.87 -6.36 -1.69
C VAL A 173 -4.61 -5.87 -3.11
N GLY A 174 -4.10 -6.74 -3.99
CA GLY A 174 -3.81 -6.45 -5.38
C GLY A 174 -4.95 -6.89 -6.30
N GLY A 175 -6.06 -6.14 -6.30
CA GLY A 175 -7.25 -6.50 -7.06
C GLY A 175 -7.04 -6.68 -8.56
N ASN A 176 -6.10 -5.93 -9.16
CA ASN A 176 -5.79 -6.03 -10.58
C ASN A 176 -5.06 -7.34 -10.91
N ASP A 177 -4.04 -7.71 -10.13
CA ASP A 177 -3.31 -8.97 -10.34
C ASP A 177 -4.22 -10.17 -10.15
N LEU A 178 -5.08 -10.14 -9.13
CA LEU A 178 -6.10 -11.17 -8.93
C LEU A 178 -7.11 -11.22 -10.08
N SER A 179 -7.56 -10.06 -10.60
CA SER A 179 -8.45 -10.02 -11.77
C SER A 179 -7.78 -10.58 -13.03
N HIS A 180 -6.53 -10.21 -13.27
CA HIS A 180 -5.74 -10.73 -14.40
C HIS A 180 -5.55 -12.24 -14.33
N ALA A 181 -5.34 -12.79 -13.13
CA ALA A 181 -5.19 -14.23 -12.93
C ALA A 181 -6.44 -15.03 -13.33
N PHE A 182 -7.63 -14.39 -13.28
CA PHE A 182 -8.87 -14.94 -13.81
C PHE A 182 -9.16 -14.52 -15.27
N GLY A 183 -8.32 -13.70 -15.90
CA GLY A 183 -8.59 -13.12 -17.22
C GLY A 183 -9.76 -12.12 -17.22
N LEU A 184 -10.05 -11.51 -16.08
CA LEU A 184 -11.17 -10.59 -15.88
C LEU A 184 -10.69 -9.14 -15.78
N ARG A 185 -11.55 -8.22 -16.18
CA ARG A 185 -11.36 -6.78 -16.04
C ARG A 185 -12.69 -6.11 -15.78
N ARG A 186 -12.72 -5.16 -14.84
CA ARG A 186 -13.91 -4.33 -14.57
C ARG A 186 -13.92 -3.08 -15.45
N GLY A 187 -15.12 -2.57 -15.73
CA GLY A 187 -15.34 -1.25 -16.33
C GLY A 187 -15.47 -0.16 -15.28
N VAL A 188 -15.64 1.09 -15.73
CA VAL A 188 -15.80 2.27 -14.86
C VAL A 188 -17.10 2.27 -14.02
N ARG A 189 -18.03 1.37 -14.32
CA ARG A 189 -19.30 1.21 -13.61
C ARG A 189 -19.37 -0.05 -12.77
N ASP A 190 -18.31 -0.87 -12.79
CA ASP A 190 -18.27 -2.13 -12.09
C ASP A 190 -17.29 -2.01 -10.92
N THR A 191 -17.71 -2.35 -9.73
CA THR A 191 -16.83 -2.43 -8.56
C THR A 191 -16.03 -3.73 -8.57
N ILE A 192 -14.98 -3.82 -7.76
CA ILE A 192 -14.23 -5.08 -7.59
C ILE A 192 -15.13 -6.19 -7.02
N TYR A 193 -16.20 -5.83 -6.32
CA TYR A 193 -17.17 -6.75 -5.72
C TYR A 193 -18.12 -7.37 -6.74
N ASP A 194 -18.27 -6.76 -7.94
CA ASP A 194 -19.03 -7.33 -9.05
C ASP A 194 -18.24 -8.41 -9.77
N VAL A 195 -16.91 -8.39 -9.67
CA VAL A 195 -16.01 -9.45 -10.15
C VAL A 195 -15.99 -10.60 -9.15
N LYS A 196 -17.03 -11.44 -9.18
CA LYS A 196 -17.29 -12.45 -8.13
C LYS A 196 -16.10 -13.35 -7.74
N PRO A 197 -15.28 -13.89 -8.66
CA PRO A 197 -14.10 -14.67 -8.25
C PRO A 197 -13.11 -13.87 -7.40
N VAL A 198 -12.91 -12.58 -7.72
CA VAL A 198 -12.04 -11.69 -6.96
C VAL A 198 -12.69 -11.27 -5.65
N SER A 199 -13.97 -10.91 -5.67
CA SER A 199 -14.76 -10.58 -4.48
C SER A 199 -14.67 -11.69 -3.43
N ASN A 200 -14.78 -12.95 -3.81
CA ASN A 200 -14.65 -14.09 -2.89
C ASN A 200 -13.25 -14.14 -2.25
N LEU A 201 -12.17 -13.89 -3.02
CA LEU A 201 -10.82 -13.82 -2.48
C LEU A 201 -10.66 -12.69 -1.47
N LEU A 202 -11.23 -11.51 -1.77
CA LEU A 202 -11.18 -10.36 -0.87
C LEU A 202 -11.89 -10.66 0.47
N ILE A 203 -13.04 -11.35 0.42
CA ILE A 203 -13.78 -11.75 1.64
C ILE A 203 -12.98 -12.78 2.44
N ASP A 204 -12.33 -13.75 1.80
CA ASP A 204 -11.48 -14.73 2.48
C ASP A 204 -10.30 -14.04 3.19
N ILE A 205 -9.68 -13.01 2.56
CA ILE A 205 -8.61 -12.21 3.17
C ILE A 205 -9.13 -11.45 4.38
N VAL A 206 -10.23 -10.71 4.25
CA VAL A 206 -10.81 -9.95 5.38
C VAL A 206 -11.19 -10.87 6.52
N THR A 207 -11.86 -11.98 6.22
CA THR A 207 -12.26 -12.96 7.23
C THR A 207 -11.06 -13.52 8.01
N THR A 208 -9.93 -13.69 7.32
CA THR A 208 -8.72 -14.24 7.95
C THR A 208 -7.95 -13.20 8.77
N PHE A 209 -7.87 -11.96 8.32
CA PHE A 209 -6.90 -10.99 8.84
C PHE A 209 -7.52 -9.79 9.57
N ALA A 210 -8.75 -9.35 9.26
CA ALA A 210 -9.28 -8.08 9.73
C ALA A 210 -9.57 -8.01 11.24
N THR A 211 -9.59 -9.15 11.95
CA THR A 211 -9.71 -9.18 13.41
C THR A 211 -8.44 -8.72 14.14
N GLN A 212 -7.31 -8.66 13.45
CA GLN A 212 -6.00 -8.33 14.02
C GLN A 212 -5.28 -7.22 13.25
N TYR A 213 -5.53 -7.11 11.96
CA TYR A 213 -4.85 -6.19 11.06
C TYR A 213 -5.84 -5.28 10.35
N VAL A 214 -5.45 -4.04 10.09
CA VAL A 214 -6.18 -3.19 9.14
C VAL A 214 -5.92 -3.71 7.74
N VAL A 215 -6.97 -3.98 6.96
CA VAL A 215 -6.89 -4.42 5.57
C VAL A 215 -7.41 -3.30 4.67
N SER A 216 -6.63 -2.88 3.66
CA SER A 216 -7.01 -1.81 2.74
C SER A 216 -7.57 -2.34 1.43
N GLY A 217 -8.56 -1.62 0.88
CA GLY A 217 -9.21 -1.93 -0.37
C GLY A 217 -8.28 -1.87 -1.59
N ALA A 218 -8.70 -2.55 -2.66
CA ALA A 218 -7.97 -2.63 -3.93
C ALA A 218 -7.89 -1.26 -4.63
N VAL A 219 -6.92 -1.12 -5.55
CA VAL A 219 -6.79 0.08 -6.38
C VAL A 219 -8.02 0.29 -7.27
N TRP A 220 -8.45 1.54 -7.42
CA TRP A 220 -9.39 1.96 -8.46
C TRP A 220 -8.62 2.48 -9.67
N GLU A 221 -8.88 1.93 -10.87
CA GLU A 221 -8.06 2.16 -12.06
C GLU A 221 -8.40 3.46 -12.81
N TYR A 222 -9.56 4.05 -12.54
CA TYR A 222 -10.05 5.22 -13.26
C TYR A 222 -9.85 6.48 -12.41
N TYR A 223 -9.39 7.57 -13.04
CA TYR A 223 -9.15 8.86 -12.39
C TYR A 223 -9.56 10.07 -13.23
N GLY A 224 -10.31 9.81 -14.32
CA GLY A 224 -10.82 10.81 -15.24
C GLY A 224 -11.84 10.22 -16.21
N GLY A 225 -12.53 11.09 -16.93
CA GLY A 225 -13.64 10.70 -17.81
C GLY A 225 -14.97 10.54 -17.07
N PRO A 226 -16.08 10.26 -17.79
CA PRO A 226 -17.39 10.13 -17.17
C PRO A 226 -17.48 8.91 -16.24
N GLY A 227 -18.05 9.11 -15.05
CA GLY A 227 -18.39 8.02 -14.10
C GLY A 227 -17.25 7.53 -13.21
N TRP A 228 -16.03 8.05 -13.35
CA TRP A 228 -14.90 7.56 -12.58
C TRP A 228 -15.02 7.85 -11.07
N GLU A 229 -15.55 9.02 -10.72
CA GLU A 229 -15.68 9.43 -9.32
C GLU A 229 -16.81 8.69 -8.63
N GLU A 230 -17.96 8.57 -9.30
CA GLU A 230 -19.11 7.83 -8.81
C GLU A 230 -18.74 6.37 -8.56
N GLY A 231 -18.04 5.71 -9.52
CA GLY A 231 -17.60 4.33 -9.35
C GLY A 231 -16.58 4.18 -8.21
N LEU A 232 -15.66 5.13 -8.05
CA LEU A 232 -14.73 5.12 -6.90
C LEU A 232 -15.47 5.27 -5.57
N ARG A 233 -16.45 6.19 -5.46
CA ARG A 233 -17.27 6.36 -4.25
C ARG A 233 -18.05 5.10 -3.91
N GLU A 234 -18.66 4.48 -4.90
CA GLU A 234 -19.41 3.22 -4.74
C GLU A 234 -18.47 2.10 -4.25
N GLU A 235 -17.31 1.94 -4.85
CA GLU A 235 -16.36 0.91 -4.43
C GLU A 235 -15.82 1.18 -3.02
N VAL A 236 -15.49 2.43 -2.64
CA VAL A 236 -15.05 2.74 -1.27
C VAL A 236 -16.16 2.50 -0.25
N ALA A 237 -17.41 2.79 -0.58
CA ALA A 237 -18.54 2.47 0.30
C ALA A 237 -18.66 0.96 0.55
N LEU A 238 -18.46 0.15 -0.51
CA LEU A 238 -18.45 -1.31 -0.39
C LEU A 238 -17.19 -1.81 0.34
N ASP A 239 -16.03 -1.18 0.13
CA ASP A 239 -14.82 -1.47 0.90
C ASP A 239 -15.12 -1.34 2.41
N LEU A 240 -15.64 -0.19 2.85
CA LEU A 240 -15.97 0.06 4.26
C LEU A 240 -17.00 -0.92 4.81
N LEU A 241 -18.05 -1.20 4.04
CA LEU A 241 -19.09 -2.15 4.42
C LEU A 241 -18.54 -3.57 4.64
N ASN A 242 -17.51 -3.94 3.88
CA ASN A 242 -16.87 -5.26 3.95
C ASN A 242 -15.62 -5.29 4.86
N GLY A 243 -15.31 -4.22 5.59
CA GLY A 243 -14.22 -4.18 6.58
C GLY A 243 -12.85 -3.76 6.03
N PHE A 244 -12.78 -3.20 4.83
CA PHE A 244 -11.56 -2.61 4.30
C PHE A 244 -11.44 -1.14 4.68
N ILE A 245 -10.27 -0.71 5.15
CA ILE A 245 -10.00 0.66 5.58
C ILE A 245 -8.82 1.24 4.78
N GLY A 246 -9.06 2.36 4.09
CA GLY A 246 -8.07 2.96 3.21
C GLY A 246 -8.04 2.32 1.82
N LYS A 247 -7.34 2.95 0.89
CA LYS A 247 -7.32 2.54 -0.51
C LYS A 247 -6.01 2.93 -1.22
N THR A 248 -5.56 2.09 -2.15
CA THR A 248 -4.52 2.49 -3.10
C THR A 248 -5.10 3.43 -4.15
N VAL A 249 -4.43 4.56 -4.35
CA VAL A 249 -4.75 5.53 -5.39
C VAL A 249 -3.55 5.72 -6.33
N ILE A 250 -3.82 5.99 -7.61
CA ILE A 250 -2.80 6.12 -8.67
C ILE A 250 -2.78 7.51 -9.31
N HIS A 251 -3.68 8.40 -8.88
CA HIS A 251 -3.75 9.77 -9.35
C HIS A 251 -4.21 10.72 -8.23
N PRO A 252 -3.68 11.96 -8.17
CA PRO A 252 -4.06 12.94 -7.14
C PRO A 252 -5.57 13.24 -7.07
N ASN A 253 -6.29 13.17 -8.18
CA ASN A 253 -7.75 13.39 -8.21
C ASN A 253 -8.51 12.41 -7.30
N GLN A 254 -7.98 11.21 -7.08
CA GLN A 254 -8.64 10.18 -6.26
C GLN A 254 -8.49 10.45 -4.75
N ILE A 255 -7.47 11.22 -4.34
CA ILE A 255 -7.18 11.48 -2.92
C ILE A 255 -8.39 12.09 -2.19
N PRO A 256 -8.99 13.22 -2.66
CA PRO A 256 -10.10 13.84 -1.93
C PRO A 256 -11.32 12.92 -1.85
N VAL A 257 -11.58 12.12 -2.90
CA VAL A 257 -12.70 11.18 -2.91
C VAL A 257 -12.54 10.13 -1.82
N VAL A 258 -11.38 9.47 -1.77
CA VAL A 258 -11.10 8.45 -0.76
C VAL A 258 -11.09 9.07 0.66
N THR A 259 -10.44 10.22 0.81
CA THR A 259 -10.34 10.90 2.11
C THR A 259 -11.72 11.31 2.65
N ASP A 260 -12.61 11.82 1.77
CA ASP A 260 -13.96 12.17 2.18
C ASP A 260 -14.78 10.95 2.63
N MET A 261 -14.64 9.84 1.91
CA MET A 261 -15.36 8.60 2.23
C MET A 261 -14.88 7.93 3.52
N LEU A 262 -13.63 8.16 3.93
CA LEU A 262 -13.06 7.61 5.17
C LEU A 262 -13.39 8.44 6.40
N LYS A 263 -14.03 9.61 6.28
CA LYS A 263 -14.45 10.42 7.42
C LYS A 263 -15.56 9.72 8.19
N VAL A 264 -15.36 9.56 9.49
CA VAL A 264 -16.40 9.10 10.42
C VAL A 264 -17.35 10.27 10.70
N SER A 265 -18.65 10.02 10.65
CA SER A 265 -19.61 11.06 11.02
C SER A 265 -19.55 11.31 12.53
N ALA A 266 -19.91 12.55 12.98
CA ALA A 266 -19.95 12.87 14.40
C ALA A 266 -20.89 11.91 15.18
N ARG A 267 -21.97 11.46 14.54
CA ARG A 267 -22.91 10.51 15.12
C ARG A 267 -22.29 9.13 15.32
N ASP A 268 -21.55 8.61 14.30
CA ASP A 268 -20.92 7.29 14.41
C ASP A 268 -19.68 7.31 15.33
N TYR A 269 -19.19 8.50 15.69
CA TYR A 269 -18.10 8.66 16.66
C TYR A 269 -18.61 8.67 18.12
N GLU A 270 -19.87 9.04 18.34
CA GLU A 270 -20.50 9.12 19.66
C GLU A 270 -21.12 7.78 20.12
N ASP A 271 -21.35 6.84 19.20
CA ASP A 271 -21.85 5.47 19.45
C ASP A 271 -20.72 4.49 19.81
#